data_ad41e2aa9a26e7168dd41431b47c497f
#
_entry.id   ad41e2aa9a26e7168dd41431b47c497f
#
_cell.length_a   1.000
_cell.length_b   1.000
_cell.length_c   1.000
_cell.angle_alpha   90.00
_cell.angle_beta   90.00
_cell.angle_gamma   90.00
#
_symmetry.space_group_name_H-M   'P 1'
#
loop_
_entity.id
_entity.type
_entity.pdbx_description
1 polymer ?
#
loop_
_entity_poly.entity_id
_entity_poly.type
_entity_poly.pdbx_seq_one_letter_code
_entity_poly.pdbx_strand_id
1 'polypeptide(L)'
;MKLIVAIIRPEKLSEVLEALYRAEVRGLTVTRVLGHGGETESVETYRGTTVKVGLQEKVRLEIGVSEPFVDVTVKAILASAETGEVGDGKVFVLPVQAVHRIRTRERDEAAVTPTFPAGTSGKARR
;
A
#
# COMPACT_ATOMS: atom_id res chain seq x y z
N MET A 1 3.11 6.50 -14.52
CA MET A 1 3.56 5.92 -13.24
C MET A 1 2.81 6.53 -12.09
N LYS A 2 2.45 5.71 -11.13
CA LYS A 2 1.76 6.17 -9.93
C LYS A 2 2.41 5.58 -8.69
N LEU A 3 2.34 6.31 -7.60
CA LEU A 3 2.68 5.79 -6.28
C LEU A 3 1.37 5.44 -5.58
N ILE A 4 1.22 4.18 -5.25
CA ILE A 4 0.08 3.70 -4.49
C ILE A 4 0.49 3.70 -3.02
N VAL A 5 -0.23 4.47 -2.21
CA VAL A 5 -0.02 4.49 -0.76
C VAL A 5 -1.27 3.91 -0.12
N ALA A 6 -1.13 2.83 0.60
CA ALA A 6 -2.25 2.18 1.27
C ALA A 6 -2.02 2.15 2.76
N ILE A 7 -3.03 2.57 3.52
CA ILE A 7 -3.03 2.43 4.98
C ILE A 7 -4.05 1.35 5.29
N ILE A 8 -3.60 0.26 5.89
CA ILE A 8 -4.44 -0.92 6.13
C ILE A 8 -4.33 -1.39 7.57
N ARG A 9 -5.23 -2.29 7.95
CA ARG A 9 -5.15 -2.97 9.24
C ARG A 9 -3.92 -3.88 9.28
N PRO A 10 -3.20 -3.94 10.41
CA PRO A 10 -2.02 -4.81 10.50
C PRO A 10 -2.35 -6.28 10.24
N GLU A 11 -3.51 -6.75 10.71
CA GLU A 11 -3.90 -8.14 10.54
C GLU A 11 -4.22 -8.52 9.10
N LYS A 12 -4.38 -7.54 8.22
CA LYS A 12 -4.62 -7.78 6.80
C LYS A 12 -3.36 -7.79 5.96
N LEU A 13 -2.22 -7.49 6.55
CA LEU A 13 -0.97 -7.37 5.79
C LEU A 13 -0.65 -8.62 4.98
N SER A 14 -0.73 -9.80 5.60
CA SER A 14 -0.39 -11.05 4.91
C SER A 14 -1.28 -11.29 3.70
N GLU A 15 -2.59 -11.06 3.84
CA GLU A 15 -3.54 -11.25 2.73
C GLU A 15 -3.28 -10.25 1.60
N VAL A 16 -2.96 -9.00 1.96
CA VAL A 16 -2.68 -7.97 0.96
C VAL A 16 -1.38 -8.29 0.21
N LEU A 17 -0.33 -8.69 0.94
CA LEU A 17 0.92 -9.07 0.28
C LEU A 17 0.73 -10.24 -0.67
N GLU A 18 -0.05 -11.23 -0.28
CA GLU A 18 -0.35 -12.38 -1.13
C GLU A 18 -1.12 -11.96 -2.39
N ALA A 19 -2.11 -11.09 -2.22
CA ALA A 19 -2.88 -10.60 -3.36
C ALA A 19 -2.02 -9.81 -4.33
N LEU A 20 -1.13 -8.97 -3.81
CA LEU A 20 -0.20 -8.20 -4.64
C LEU A 20 0.78 -9.12 -5.36
N TYR A 21 1.29 -10.13 -4.68
CA TYR A 21 2.19 -11.10 -5.29
C TYR A 21 1.53 -11.83 -6.46
N ARG A 22 0.29 -12.24 -6.29
CA ARG A 22 -0.48 -12.90 -7.36
C ARG A 22 -0.73 -11.96 -8.54
N ALA A 23 -0.84 -10.67 -8.29
CA ALA A 23 -1.01 -9.66 -9.33
C ALA A 23 0.33 -9.24 -9.97
N GLU A 24 1.43 -9.89 -9.57
CA GLU A 24 2.78 -9.61 -10.04
C GLU A 24 3.28 -8.22 -9.65
N VAL A 25 2.76 -7.67 -8.58
CA VAL A 25 3.18 -6.39 -8.01
C VAL A 25 4.03 -6.72 -6.80
N ARG A 26 5.35 -6.59 -6.93
CA ARG A 26 6.29 -7.12 -5.92
C ARG A 26 7.19 -6.09 -5.28
N GLY A 27 7.47 -5.00 -5.94
CA GLY A 27 8.33 -3.95 -5.39
C GLY A 27 7.52 -3.03 -4.48
N LEU A 28 7.61 -3.23 -3.19
CA LEU A 28 6.87 -2.44 -2.24
C LEU A 28 7.65 -2.23 -0.95
N THR A 29 7.26 -1.21 -0.20
CA THR A 29 7.83 -0.90 1.11
C THR A 29 6.72 -0.94 2.14
N VAL A 30 7.01 -1.50 3.30
CA VAL A 30 6.06 -1.65 4.40
C VAL A 30 6.57 -0.88 5.61
N THR A 31 5.71 -0.07 6.22
CA THR A 31 6.05 0.69 7.42
C THR A 31 4.91 0.55 8.43
N ARG A 32 5.25 0.34 9.69
CA ARG A 32 4.27 0.39 10.76
C ARG A 32 4.04 1.85 11.12
N VAL A 33 2.77 2.23 11.25
CA VAL A 33 2.39 3.61 11.53
C VAL A 33 1.27 3.63 12.56
N LEU A 34 1.00 4.80 13.09
CA LEU A 34 -0.16 5.04 13.93
C LEU A 34 -1.11 5.96 13.19
N GLY A 35 -2.38 5.63 13.22
CA GLY A 35 -3.38 6.42 12.52
C GLY A 35 -4.72 6.41 13.23
N HIS A 36 -5.57 7.34 12.84
CA HIS A 36 -6.95 7.44 13.31
C HIS A 36 -7.84 7.57 12.09
N GLY A 37 -8.76 6.63 11.92
CA GLY A 37 -9.64 6.58 10.76
C GLY A 37 -11.12 6.50 11.14
N GLY A 38 -11.49 7.01 12.29
CA GLY A 38 -12.88 6.98 12.74
C GLY A 38 -13.22 5.78 13.60
N GLU A 39 -12.23 5.00 14.01
CA GLU A 39 -12.45 3.90 14.94
C GLU A 39 -12.84 4.45 16.32
N THR A 40 -13.45 3.60 17.15
CA THR A 40 -13.76 3.94 18.52
C THR A 40 -12.48 4.32 19.26
N GLU A 41 -12.47 5.50 19.84
CA GLU A 41 -11.31 5.99 20.58
C GLU A 41 -11.28 5.46 21.99
N SER A 42 -10.06 5.18 22.47
CA SER A 42 -9.85 4.91 23.87
C SER A 42 -9.94 6.22 24.65
N VAL A 43 -10.47 6.15 25.88
CA VAL A 43 -10.57 7.32 26.76
C VAL A 43 -9.69 7.07 27.95
N GLU A 44 -8.78 8.00 28.21
CA GLU A 44 -7.87 7.91 29.35
C GLU A 44 -7.97 9.17 30.19
N THR A 45 -7.71 9.03 31.48
CA THR A 45 -7.66 10.17 32.39
C THR A 45 -6.21 10.54 32.64
N TYR A 46 -5.89 11.79 32.38
CA TYR A 46 -4.58 12.33 32.60
C TYR A 46 -4.69 13.61 33.42
N ARG A 47 -4.08 13.60 34.61
CA ARG A 47 -4.13 14.75 35.52
C ARG A 47 -5.56 15.20 35.81
N GLY A 48 -6.47 14.26 35.97
CA GLY A 48 -7.88 14.58 36.23
C GLY A 48 -8.67 15.00 35.01
N THR A 49 -8.05 15.05 33.84
CA THR A 49 -8.72 15.40 32.59
C THR A 49 -8.85 14.14 31.72
N THR A 50 -10.04 13.94 31.18
CA THR A 50 -10.29 12.84 30.24
C THR A 50 -9.70 13.20 28.89
N VAL A 51 -8.84 12.31 28.37
CA VAL A 51 -8.21 12.48 27.06
C VAL A 51 -8.59 11.31 26.18
N LYS A 52 -9.05 11.63 24.96
CA LYS A 52 -9.33 10.61 23.96
C LYS A 52 -8.03 10.23 23.26
N VAL A 53 -7.76 8.93 23.22
CA VAL A 53 -6.59 8.39 22.52
C VAL A 53 -7.12 7.63 21.32
N GLY A 54 -7.04 8.25 20.14
CA GLY A 54 -7.63 7.70 18.93
C GLY A 54 -6.64 7.06 17.98
N LEU A 55 -5.36 6.90 18.38
CA LEU A 55 -4.35 6.35 17.50
C LEU A 55 -4.33 4.84 17.59
N GLN A 56 -4.38 4.19 16.45
CA GLN A 56 -4.34 2.74 16.31
C GLN A 56 -3.14 2.36 15.46
N GLU A 57 -2.63 1.16 15.70
CA GLU A 57 -1.58 0.62 14.82
C GLU A 57 -2.17 0.34 13.44
N LYS A 58 -1.46 0.78 12.43
CA LYS A 58 -1.77 0.56 11.02
C LYS A 58 -0.50 0.17 10.30
N VAL A 59 -0.65 -0.27 9.07
CA VAL A 59 0.47 -0.55 8.20
C VAL A 59 0.34 0.33 6.97
N ARG A 60 1.45 0.95 6.59
CA ARG A 60 1.54 1.75 5.38
C ARG A 60 2.32 0.98 4.33
N LEU A 61 1.73 0.85 3.15
CA LEU A 61 2.37 0.28 1.99
C LEU A 61 2.66 1.38 0.99
N GLU A 62 3.83 1.34 0.38
CA GLU A 62 4.19 2.25 -0.71
C GLU A 62 4.63 1.42 -1.90
N ILE A 63 3.95 1.63 -3.02
CA ILE A 63 4.14 0.80 -4.21
C ILE A 63 4.19 1.72 -5.43
N GLY A 64 5.35 1.80 -6.08
CA GLY A 64 5.47 2.49 -7.35
C GLY A 64 5.10 1.54 -8.48
N VAL A 65 4.13 1.91 -9.31
CA VAL A 65 3.67 1.05 -10.38
C VAL A 65 3.63 1.77 -11.72
N SER A 66 3.81 1.01 -12.79
CA SER A 66 3.56 1.50 -14.14
C SER A 66 2.06 1.59 -14.40
N GLU A 67 1.66 2.39 -15.36
CA GLU A 67 0.23 2.65 -15.63
C GLU A 67 -0.61 1.37 -15.80
N PRO A 68 -0.16 0.36 -16.55
CA PRO A 68 -0.97 -0.86 -16.71
C PRO A 68 -1.27 -1.59 -15.40
N PHE A 69 -0.49 -1.34 -14.36
CA PHE A 69 -0.65 -2.03 -13.08
C PHE A 69 -1.40 -1.21 -12.02
N VAL A 70 -1.83 0.01 -12.34
CA VAL A 70 -2.50 0.86 -11.35
C VAL A 70 -3.80 0.22 -10.88
N ASP A 71 -4.70 -0.09 -11.80
CA ASP A 71 -6.02 -0.62 -11.45
C ASP A 71 -5.93 -1.98 -10.76
N VAL A 72 -5.08 -2.87 -11.25
CA VAL A 72 -4.96 -4.20 -10.66
C VAL A 72 -4.38 -4.12 -9.25
N THR A 73 -3.45 -3.19 -9.02
CA THR A 73 -2.87 -2.97 -7.69
C THR A 73 -3.93 -2.47 -6.71
N VAL A 74 -4.67 -1.44 -7.10
CA VAL A 74 -5.73 -0.88 -6.25
C VAL A 74 -6.79 -1.92 -5.95
N LYS A 75 -7.25 -2.66 -6.95
CA LYS A 75 -8.27 -3.70 -6.77
C LYS A 75 -7.78 -4.82 -5.85
N ALA A 76 -6.54 -5.23 -6.00
CA ALA A 76 -5.97 -6.27 -5.14
C ALA A 76 -5.95 -5.83 -3.68
N ILE A 77 -5.58 -4.58 -3.41
CA ILE A 77 -5.56 -4.05 -2.04
C ILE A 77 -6.98 -3.95 -1.49
N LEU A 78 -7.91 -3.36 -2.24
CA LEU A 78 -9.29 -3.18 -1.78
C LEU A 78 -9.92 -4.53 -1.42
N ALA A 79 -9.80 -5.51 -2.30
CA ALA A 79 -10.43 -6.81 -2.09
C ALA A 79 -9.84 -7.56 -0.90
N SER A 80 -8.53 -7.45 -0.68
CA SER A 80 -7.85 -8.21 0.38
C SER A 80 -7.83 -7.52 1.72
N ALA A 81 -7.94 -6.19 1.77
CA ALA A 81 -7.87 -5.42 3.01
C ALA A 81 -9.23 -5.14 3.63
N GLU A 82 -10.29 -5.27 2.90
CA GLU A 82 -11.63 -4.90 3.34
C GLU A 82 -12.18 -5.84 4.42
N THR A 83 -12.72 -5.26 5.50
CA THR A 83 -13.50 -5.99 6.49
C THR A 83 -14.95 -5.49 6.52
N GLY A 84 -15.20 -4.30 6.01
CA GLY A 84 -16.50 -3.63 6.10
C GLY A 84 -16.68 -2.81 7.36
N GLU A 85 -15.70 -2.82 8.23
CA GLU A 85 -15.75 -2.07 9.48
C GLU A 85 -14.99 -0.75 9.37
N VAL A 86 -15.36 0.20 10.22
CA VAL A 86 -14.61 1.46 10.33
C VAL A 86 -13.17 1.12 10.74
N GLY A 87 -12.22 1.76 10.09
CA GLY A 87 -10.79 1.51 10.36
C GLY A 87 -10.10 0.69 9.29
N ASP A 88 -10.79 0.31 8.22
CA ASP A 88 -10.20 -0.45 7.12
C ASP A 88 -9.08 0.28 6.39
N GLY A 89 -9.07 1.61 6.46
CA GLY A 89 -8.02 2.40 5.86
C GLY A 89 -8.38 2.98 4.51
N LYS A 90 -7.35 3.39 3.78
CA LYS A 90 -7.53 4.09 2.51
C LYS A 90 -6.40 3.74 1.55
N VAL A 91 -6.67 3.92 0.28
CA VAL A 91 -5.68 3.80 -0.78
C VAL A 91 -5.59 5.15 -1.49
N PHE A 92 -4.38 5.68 -1.57
CA PHE A 92 -4.10 6.92 -2.29
C PHE A 92 -3.34 6.60 -3.56
N VAL A 93 -3.69 7.26 -4.64
CA VAL A 93 -3.00 7.13 -5.92
C VAL A 93 -2.42 8.48 -6.28
N LEU A 94 -1.09 8.57 -6.34
CA LEU A 94 -0.40 9.83 -6.60
C LEU A 94 0.38 9.73 -7.90
N PRO A 95 0.40 10.81 -8.69
CA PRO A 95 1.25 10.84 -9.87
C PRO A 95 2.73 10.85 -9.45
N VAL A 96 3.55 10.13 -10.21
CA VAL A 96 5.00 10.11 -10.01
C VAL A 96 5.65 10.70 -11.23
N GLN A 97 6.44 11.74 -11.03
CA GLN A 97 7.10 12.44 -12.13
C GLN A 97 8.27 11.65 -12.68
N ALA A 98 9.08 11.05 -11.82
CA ALA A 98 10.25 10.31 -12.21
C ALA A 98 10.63 9.28 -11.16
N VAL A 99 11.18 8.16 -11.60
CA VAL A 99 11.70 7.10 -10.73
C VAL A 99 13.07 6.71 -11.23
N HIS A 100 13.99 6.50 -10.31
CA HIS A 100 15.34 6.04 -10.63
C HIS A 100 15.68 4.83 -9.76
N ARG A 101 16.08 3.73 -10.39
CA ARG A 101 16.56 2.57 -9.64
C ARG A 101 18.02 2.79 -9.29
N ILE A 102 18.34 2.73 -8.03
CA ILE A 102 19.70 3.06 -7.56
C ILE A 102 20.73 2.11 -8.12
N ARG A 103 20.48 0.80 -8.08
CA ARG A 103 21.45 -0.21 -8.49
C ARG A 103 21.78 -0.14 -9.97
N THR A 104 20.78 0.00 -10.83
CA THR A 104 20.92 -0.10 -12.28
C THR A 104 20.91 1.24 -12.99
N ARG A 105 20.46 2.30 -12.32
CA ARG A 105 20.21 3.62 -12.88
C ARG A 105 19.13 3.62 -13.96
N GLU A 106 18.37 2.56 -14.05
CA GLU A 106 17.16 2.54 -14.89
C GLU A 106 16.18 3.59 -14.41
N ARG A 107 15.42 4.14 -15.34
CA ARG A 107 14.49 5.23 -15.05
C ARG A 107 13.07 4.86 -15.41
N ASP A 108 12.14 5.47 -14.69
CA ASP A 108 10.71 5.50 -14.98
C ASP A 108 10.13 4.09 -15.09
N GLU A 109 9.49 3.73 -16.19
CA GLU A 109 8.78 2.45 -16.30
C GLU A 109 9.70 1.25 -16.01
N ALA A 110 10.96 1.34 -16.39
CA ALA A 110 11.91 0.26 -16.14
C ALA A 110 12.33 0.16 -14.67
N ALA A 111 12.07 1.19 -13.89
CA ALA A 111 12.48 1.25 -12.49
C ALA A 111 11.37 0.87 -11.52
N VAL A 112 10.16 0.65 -11.99
CA VAL A 112 9.02 0.27 -11.14
C VAL A 112 8.65 -1.19 -11.37
N THR A 113 7.47 -1.60 -10.92
CA THR A 113 7.00 -2.97 -11.12
C THR A 113 6.94 -3.30 -12.62
N PRO A 114 6.81 -4.56 -13.01
CA PRO A 114 6.87 -4.92 -14.42
C PRO A 114 6.02 -4.05 -15.30
N THR A 115 6.58 -3.62 -16.43
CA THR A 115 5.84 -2.83 -17.41
C THR A 115 4.93 -3.71 -18.25
N PHE A 116 5.08 -5.02 -18.15
CA PHE A 116 4.27 -5.99 -18.89
C PHE A 116 3.02 -6.33 -18.11
N PRO A 117 1.89 -6.55 -18.78
CA PRO A 117 0.70 -7.07 -18.12
C PRO A 117 0.99 -8.41 -17.44
N ALA A 118 0.19 -8.74 -16.40
CA ALA A 118 0.30 -10.02 -15.72
C ALA A 118 0.15 -11.16 -16.73
N GLY A 119 0.97 -12.19 -16.58
CA GLY A 119 0.99 -13.32 -17.48
C GLY A 119 1.92 -13.16 -18.67
N THR A 120 2.45 -11.96 -18.91
CA THR A 120 3.48 -11.78 -19.94
C THR A 120 4.78 -12.41 -19.43
N SER A 121 5.47 -13.12 -20.30
CA SER A 121 6.66 -13.84 -19.93
C SER A 121 7.77 -12.91 -19.40
N GLY A 122 8.27 -13.22 -18.23
CA GLY A 122 9.42 -12.52 -17.66
C GLY A 122 10.73 -12.82 -18.39
N LYS A 123 10.74 -13.75 -19.28
CA LYS A 123 11.96 -14.12 -20.04
C LYS A 123 12.48 -12.95 -20.85
N ALA A 124 11.59 -12.16 -21.41
CA ALA A 124 11.99 -11.01 -22.21
C ALA A 124 12.75 -9.96 -21.42
N ARG A 125 12.79 -10.08 -20.12
CA ARG A 125 13.36 -9.08 -19.21
C ARG A 125 14.78 -9.39 -18.81
N ARG A 126 15.32 -10.47 -19.26
CA ARG A 126 16.65 -10.90 -18.91
C ARG A 126 17.73 -10.37 -19.79
#